data_c94c57e22fcbea7740cb6930de358683
#
_entry.id   c94c57e22fcbea7740cb6930de358683
#
_cell.length_a   1.000
_cell.length_b   1.000
_cell.length_c   1.000
_cell.angle_alpha   90.00
_cell.angle_beta   90.00
_cell.angle_gamma   90.00
#
_symmetry.space_group_name_H-M   'P 1'
#
loop_
_entity.id
_entity.type
_entity.pdbx_description
1 polymer ?
#
loop_
_entity_poly.entity_id
_entity_poly.type
_entity_poly.pdbx_seq_one_letter_code
_entity_poly.pdbx_strand_id
1 'polypeptide(L)'
;MAKPKQKLEPVLAAVPLFEGLSKRHLKKLAGLAEMANFMQGAKIVKEGDPGDSFYVALVGEARVTVKGRTVHRVLPGDHFGEISLLDGGERTATVSAETPMTLLMIQRKSFLKELEQDPEVAISLLESLARMIRRVDRSLAR
;
A
#
# COMPACT_ATOMS: atom_id res chain seq x y z
N MET A 1 13.17 -3.33 -12.22
CA MET A 1 12.32 -2.12 -12.17
C MET A 1 13.16 -0.89 -11.87
N ALA A 2 12.81 0.22 -12.49
CA ALA A 2 13.52 1.48 -12.29
C ALA A 2 13.07 2.14 -10.99
N LYS A 3 13.98 2.89 -10.34
CA LYS A 3 13.62 3.72 -9.20
C LYS A 3 12.92 4.97 -9.71
N PRO A 4 11.92 5.46 -8.99
CA PRO A 4 11.21 6.68 -9.40
C PRO A 4 12.10 7.90 -9.33
N LYS A 5 11.90 8.83 -10.26
CA LYS A 5 12.67 10.08 -10.33
C LYS A 5 12.03 11.18 -9.49
N GLN A 6 10.73 11.08 -9.20
CA GLN A 6 10.01 12.06 -8.40
C GLN A 6 10.16 11.75 -6.92
N LYS A 7 9.97 12.75 -6.08
CA LYS A 7 9.99 12.56 -4.63
C LYS A 7 8.75 11.80 -4.21
N LEU A 8 8.93 10.72 -3.48
CA LEU A 8 7.87 9.83 -3.06
C LEU A 8 7.45 10.04 -1.60
N GLU A 9 8.24 10.76 -0.82
CA GLU A 9 7.92 11.01 0.57
C GLU A 9 6.53 11.60 0.77
N PRO A 10 6.11 12.65 0.01
CA PRO A 10 4.76 13.18 0.16
C PRO A 10 3.66 12.17 -0.20
N VAL A 11 3.91 11.32 -1.19
CA VAL A 11 2.97 10.27 -1.60
C VAL A 11 2.79 9.26 -0.48
N LEU A 12 3.90 8.81 0.12
CA LEU A 12 3.86 7.85 1.22
C LEU A 12 3.29 8.47 2.50
N ALA A 13 3.59 9.75 2.77
CA ALA A 13 3.07 10.44 3.94
C ALA A 13 1.55 10.56 3.94
N ALA A 14 0.92 10.53 2.76
CA ALA A 14 -0.54 10.58 2.64
C ALA A 14 -1.21 9.25 2.96
N VAL A 15 -0.46 8.16 3.06
CA VAL A 15 -1.00 6.85 3.44
C VAL A 15 -1.23 6.83 4.94
N PRO A 16 -2.45 6.57 5.43
CA PRO A 16 -2.74 6.62 6.87
C PRO A 16 -1.81 5.79 7.74
N LEU A 17 -1.40 4.62 7.27
CA LEU A 17 -0.46 3.77 8.01
C LEU A 17 0.88 4.46 8.28
N PHE A 18 1.31 5.34 7.38
CA PHE A 18 2.61 5.99 7.44
C PHE A 18 2.56 7.42 7.99
N GLU A 19 1.39 7.93 8.39
CA GLU A 19 1.23 9.34 8.79
C GLU A 19 2.07 9.75 10.00
N GLY A 20 2.43 8.81 10.87
CA GLY A 20 3.24 9.10 12.06
C GLY A 20 4.74 9.01 11.85
N LEU A 21 5.18 8.66 10.64
CA LEU A 21 6.61 8.50 10.37
C LEU A 21 7.32 9.84 10.23
N SER A 22 8.55 9.91 10.73
CA SER A 22 9.41 11.08 10.56
C SER A 22 9.85 11.20 9.09
N LYS A 23 10.36 12.37 8.72
CA LYS A 23 10.91 12.57 7.37
C LYS A 23 12.02 11.56 7.07
N ARG A 24 12.85 11.26 8.06
CA ARG A 24 13.93 10.28 7.91
C ARG A 24 13.39 8.89 7.58
N HIS A 25 12.35 8.46 8.29
CA HIS A 25 11.73 7.16 8.07
C HIS A 25 10.99 7.10 6.74
N LEU A 26 10.29 8.17 6.35
CA LEU A 26 9.63 8.25 5.04
C LEU A 26 10.64 8.17 3.90
N LYS A 27 11.79 8.80 4.06
CA LYS A 27 12.87 8.75 3.07
C LYS A 27 13.39 7.33 2.91
N LYS A 28 13.54 6.60 4.02
CA LYS A 28 13.97 5.19 3.97
C LYS A 28 12.95 4.31 3.25
N LEU A 29 11.65 4.49 3.55
CA LEU A 29 10.59 3.76 2.85
C LEU A 29 10.57 4.09 1.35
N ALA A 30 10.73 5.36 1.01
CA ALA A 30 10.81 5.78 -0.39
C ALA A 30 11.96 5.10 -1.13
N GLY A 31 13.07 4.87 -0.41
CA GLY A 31 14.22 4.15 -0.96
C GLY A 31 13.96 2.68 -1.27
N LEU A 32 12.94 2.07 -0.65
CA LEU A 32 12.55 0.68 -0.91
C LEU A 32 11.59 0.59 -2.09
N ALA A 33 10.98 1.69 -2.49
CA ALA A 33 9.92 1.71 -3.47
C ALA A 33 10.44 1.50 -4.89
N GLU A 34 9.68 0.77 -5.67
CA GLU A 34 9.97 0.50 -7.08
C GLU A 34 8.77 0.90 -7.92
N MET A 35 9.01 1.24 -9.19
CA MET A 35 7.94 1.50 -10.14
C MET A 35 7.50 0.19 -10.77
N ALA A 36 6.20 -0.04 -10.83
CA ALA A 36 5.63 -1.21 -11.48
C ALA A 36 4.60 -0.75 -12.51
N ASN A 37 4.75 -1.21 -13.75
CA ASN A 37 3.86 -0.87 -14.84
C ASN A 37 2.97 -2.06 -15.19
N PHE A 38 1.68 -1.79 -15.41
CA PHE A 38 0.71 -2.82 -15.75
C PHE A 38 -0.08 -2.40 -16.98
N MET A 39 -0.32 -3.35 -17.86
CA MET A 39 -1.16 -3.13 -19.04
C MET A 39 -2.63 -3.15 -18.65
N GLN A 40 -3.45 -2.51 -19.45
CA GLN A 40 -4.91 -2.59 -19.31
C GLN A 40 -5.34 -4.06 -19.26
N GLY A 41 -6.21 -4.39 -18.30
CA GLY A 41 -6.70 -5.74 -18.10
C GLY A 41 -5.85 -6.64 -17.21
N ALA A 42 -4.65 -6.21 -16.86
CA ALA A 42 -3.77 -7.01 -16.00
C ALA A 42 -4.32 -7.08 -14.57
N LYS A 43 -4.24 -8.27 -13.97
CA LYS A 43 -4.55 -8.45 -12.55
C LYS A 43 -3.30 -8.13 -11.75
N ILE A 44 -3.35 -7.05 -10.97
CA ILE A 44 -2.21 -6.61 -10.16
C ILE A 44 -2.06 -7.52 -8.95
N VAL A 45 -3.17 -7.79 -8.27
CA VAL A 45 -3.25 -8.76 -7.16
C VAL A 45 -4.51 -9.58 -7.35
N LYS A 46 -4.51 -10.82 -6.85
CA LYS A 46 -5.63 -11.75 -6.97
C LYS A 46 -6.14 -12.16 -5.61
N GLU A 47 -7.46 -12.13 -5.45
CA GLU A 47 -8.14 -12.61 -4.25
C GLU A 47 -7.70 -14.04 -3.93
N GLY A 48 -7.33 -14.27 -2.66
CA GLY A 48 -6.89 -15.59 -2.19
C GLY A 48 -5.40 -15.84 -2.30
N ASP A 49 -4.68 -15.08 -3.13
CA ASP A 49 -3.23 -15.24 -3.25
C ASP A 49 -2.52 -14.63 -2.04
N PRO A 50 -1.35 -15.15 -1.65
CA PRO A 50 -0.56 -14.51 -0.58
C PRO A 50 -0.21 -13.08 -0.94
N GLY A 51 -0.30 -12.17 0.03
CA GLY A 51 0.04 -10.77 -0.17
C GLY A 51 1.49 -10.51 0.19
N ASP A 52 2.27 -10.03 -0.77
CA ASP A 52 3.70 -9.80 -0.62
C ASP A 52 4.15 -8.38 -0.96
N SER A 53 3.22 -7.48 -1.21
CA SER A 53 3.55 -6.11 -1.62
C SER A 53 2.41 -5.15 -1.33
N PHE A 54 2.79 -3.88 -1.26
CA PHE A 54 1.92 -2.75 -1.06
C PHE A 54 2.04 -1.83 -2.27
N TYR A 55 0.95 -1.18 -2.65
CA TYR A 55 0.91 -0.35 -3.86
C TYR A 55 0.27 1.00 -3.62
N VAL A 56 0.80 2.02 -4.32
CA VAL A 56 0.15 3.32 -4.45
C VAL A 56 0.01 3.62 -5.94
N ALA A 57 -1.19 3.99 -6.37
CA ALA A 57 -1.42 4.33 -7.77
C ALA A 57 -0.86 5.71 -8.08
N LEU A 58 -0.03 5.81 -9.12
CA LEU A 58 0.53 7.07 -9.59
C LEU A 58 -0.16 7.53 -10.88
N VAL A 59 -0.38 6.61 -11.79
CA VAL A 59 -1.02 6.86 -13.09
C VAL A 59 -2.01 5.74 -13.36
N GLY A 60 -3.16 6.07 -13.91
CA GLY A 60 -4.17 5.10 -14.32
C GLY A 60 -5.15 4.73 -13.23
N GLU A 61 -6.10 3.88 -13.56
CA GLU A 61 -7.19 3.48 -12.69
C GLU A 61 -7.33 1.95 -12.66
N ALA A 62 -7.75 1.43 -11.52
CA ALA A 62 -7.99 0.00 -11.35
C ALA A 62 -9.37 -0.23 -10.73
N ARG A 63 -9.86 -1.46 -10.88
CA ARG A 63 -11.12 -1.91 -10.30
C ARG A 63 -10.82 -2.97 -9.25
N VAL A 64 -11.42 -2.81 -8.07
CA VAL A 64 -11.32 -3.77 -6.98
C VAL A 64 -12.56 -4.64 -6.98
N THR A 65 -12.39 -5.95 -7.08
CA THR A 65 -13.50 -6.91 -7.09
C THR A 65 -13.35 -7.93 -5.97
N VAL A 66 -14.49 -8.33 -5.41
CA VAL A 66 -14.58 -9.42 -4.44
C VAL A 66 -15.63 -10.39 -4.97
N LYS A 67 -15.25 -11.64 -5.19
CA LYS A 67 -16.11 -12.68 -5.75
C LYS A 67 -16.78 -12.21 -7.05
N GLY A 68 -16.00 -11.54 -7.90
CA GLY A 68 -16.45 -11.05 -9.19
C GLY A 68 -17.25 -9.76 -9.19
N ARG A 69 -17.55 -9.19 -8.03
CA ARG A 69 -18.34 -7.95 -7.91
C ARG A 69 -17.44 -6.76 -7.64
N THR A 70 -17.63 -5.69 -8.41
CA THR A 70 -16.88 -4.45 -8.17
C THR A 70 -17.33 -3.82 -6.86
N VAL A 71 -16.37 -3.61 -5.95
CA VAL A 71 -16.63 -3.00 -4.64
C VAL A 71 -15.97 -1.64 -4.48
N HIS A 72 -14.95 -1.34 -5.30
CA HIS A 72 -14.21 -0.09 -5.18
C HIS A 72 -13.39 0.16 -6.45
N ARG A 73 -12.95 1.40 -6.63
CA ARG A 73 -12.02 1.80 -7.68
C ARG A 73 -10.79 2.41 -7.06
N VAL A 74 -9.65 2.14 -7.69
CA VAL A 74 -8.35 2.73 -7.31
C VAL A 74 -8.06 3.85 -8.30
N LEU A 75 -7.91 5.06 -7.80
CA LEU A 75 -7.59 6.25 -8.59
C LEU A 75 -6.17 6.72 -8.24
N PRO A 76 -5.55 7.58 -9.06
CA PRO A 76 -4.22 8.11 -8.72
C PRO A 76 -4.21 8.71 -7.30
N GLY A 77 -3.22 8.33 -6.51
CA GLY A 77 -3.10 8.71 -5.10
C GLY A 77 -3.66 7.68 -4.13
N ASP A 78 -4.50 6.78 -4.59
CA ASP A 78 -5.05 5.70 -3.74
C ASP A 78 -4.02 4.60 -3.53
N HIS A 79 -4.17 3.87 -2.44
CA HIS A 79 -3.28 2.77 -2.08
C HIS A 79 -4.07 1.49 -1.79
N PHE A 80 -3.39 0.36 -1.85
CA PHE A 80 -3.97 -0.93 -1.45
C PHE A 80 -2.86 -1.90 -1.04
N GLY A 81 -3.25 -2.92 -0.25
CA GLY A 81 -2.35 -3.98 0.14
C GLY A 81 -1.62 -3.77 1.46
N GLU A 82 -1.98 -2.74 2.25
CA GLU A 82 -1.29 -2.44 3.51
C GLU A 82 -1.48 -3.55 4.56
N ILE A 83 -2.62 -4.21 4.59
CA ILE A 83 -2.84 -5.30 5.55
C ILE A 83 -1.93 -6.47 5.24
N SER A 84 -1.86 -6.87 3.96
CA SER A 84 -0.96 -7.95 3.54
C SER A 84 0.52 -7.58 3.73
N LEU A 85 0.86 -6.29 3.59
CA LEU A 85 2.21 -5.82 3.87
C LEU A 85 2.61 -6.12 5.30
N LEU A 86 1.67 -5.99 6.24
CA LEU A 86 1.93 -6.18 7.67
C LEU A 86 1.94 -7.66 8.06
N ASP A 87 0.97 -8.44 7.62
CA ASP A 87 0.80 -9.83 8.10
C ASP A 87 1.11 -10.92 7.07
N GLY A 88 1.31 -10.55 5.82
CA GLY A 88 1.56 -11.52 4.75
C GLY A 88 0.36 -12.40 4.43
N GLY A 89 -0.83 -12.02 4.91
CA GLY A 89 -2.05 -12.79 4.70
C GLY A 89 -2.55 -12.77 3.26
N GLU A 90 -3.56 -13.59 2.99
CA GLU A 90 -4.16 -13.67 1.68
C GLU A 90 -4.81 -12.35 1.26
N ARG A 91 -4.76 -12.07 -0.04
CA ARG A 91 -5.45 -10.92 -0.62
C ARG A 91 -6.97 -11.09 -0.45
N THR A 92 -7.62 -10.05 0.05
CA THR A 92 -9.07 -10.04 0.27
C THR A 92 -9.86 -9.64 -0.96
N ALA A 93 -9.18 -9.19 -2.00
CA ALA A 93 -9.81 -8.72 -3.23
C ALA A 93 -8.86 -8.88 -4.41
N THR A 94 -9.42 -8.83 -5.61
CA THR A 94 -8.66 -8.77 -6.85
C THR A 94 -8.63 -7.31 -7.31
N VAL A 95 -7.46 -6.84 -7.73
CA VAL A 95 -7.29 -5.48 -8.29
C VAL A 95 -6.83 -5.63 -9.72
N SER A 96 -7.63 -5.13 -10.66
CA SER A 96 -7.38 -5.24 -12.11
C SER A 96 -7.24 -3.86 -12.72
N ALA A 97 -6.23 -3.67 -13.55
CA ALA A 97 -6.00 -2.40 -14.24
C ALA A 97 -7.09 -2.18 -15.28
N GLU A 98 -7.83 -1.08 -15.18
CA GLU A 98 -8.83 -0.70 -16.18
C GLU A 98 -8.20 0.12 -17.31
N THR A 99 -7.12 0.81 -17.01
CA THR A 99 -6.29 1.54 -17.96
C THR A 99 -4.86 1.09 -17.76
N PRO A 100 -3.93 1.42 -18.66
CA PRO A 100 -2.51 1.22 -18.35
C PRO A 100 -2.18 1.97 -17.05
N MET A 101 -1.40 1.34 -16.18
CA MET A 101 -1.10 1.88 -14.86
C MET A 101 0.38 1.91 -14.56
N THR A 102 0.77 2.92 -13.79
CA THR A 102 2.06 2.96 -13.11
C THR A 102 1.78 3.02 -11.62
N LEU A 103 2.35 2.06 -10.89
CA LEU A 103 2.18 1.94 -9.46
C LEU A 103 3.52 2.07 -8.76
N LEU A 104 3.50 2.66 -7.58
CA LEU A 104 4.60 2.59 -6.64
C LEU A 104 4.42 1.28 -5.89
N MET A 105 5.45 0.46 -5.77
CA MET A 105 5.38 -0.83 -5.09
C MET A 105 6.44 -0.93 -4.00
N ILE A 106 6.03 -1.40 -2.82
CA ILE A 106 6.96 -1.74 -1.74
C ILE A 106 6.76 -3.22 -1.44
N GLN A 107 7.81 -4.00 -1.57
CA GLN A 107 7.76 -5.43 -1.29
C GLN A 107 7.79 -5.68 0.22
N ARG A 108 7.00 -6.63 0.69
CA ARG A 108 6.93 -6.99 2.10
C ARG A 108 8.29 -7.38 2.66
N LYS A 109 9.06 -8.15 1.89
CA LYS A 109 10.40 -8.59 2.29
C LYS A 109 11.31 -7.41 2.63
N SER A 110 11.34 -6.40 1.77
CA SER A 110 12.16 -5.20 1.98
C SER A 110 11.64 -4.38 3.16
N PHE A 111 10.32 -4.28 3.28
CA PHE A 111 9.66 -3.57 4.38
C PHE A 111 10.00 -4.18 5.74
N LEU A 112 9.87 -5.50 5.87
CA LEU A 112 10.18 -6.20 7.12
C LEU A 112 11.64 -6.04 7.51
N LYS A 113 12.53 -6.09 6.54
CA LYS A 113 13.96 -5.89 6.78
C LYS A 113 14.23 -4.50 7.37
N GLU A 114 13.53 -3.48 6.85
CA GLU A 114 13.65 -2.12 7.36
C GLU A 114 13.15 -2.02 8.81
N LEU A 115 12.05 -2.70 9.13
CA LEU A 115 11.53 -2.73 10.51
C LEU A 115 12.51 -3.38 11.47
N GLU A 116 13.20 -4.43 11.03
CA GLU A 116 14.22 -5.11 11.86
C GLU A 116 15.42 -4.21 12.13
N GLN A 117 15.80 -3.41 11.14
CA GLN A 117 16.95 -2.50 11.24
C GLN A 117 16.62 -1.22 12.02
N ASP A 118 15.37 -0.80 12.00
CA ASP A 118 14.95 0.44 12.67
C ASP A 118 13.60 0.22 13.39
N PRO A 119 13.66 -0.31 14.62
CA PRO A 119 12.44 -0.59 15.38
C PRO A 119 11.54 0.61 15.66
N GLU A 120 12.07 1.82 15.58
CA GLU A 120 11.24 3.03 15.75
C GLU A 120 10.16 3.12 14.68
N VAL A 121 10.45 2.64 13.48
CA VAL A 121 9.46 2.59 12.39
C VAL A 121 8.31 1.69 12.81
N ALA A 122 8.61 0.52 13.38
CA ALA A 122 7.60 -0.43 13.83
C ALA A 122 6.70 0.19 14.91
N ILE A 123 7.29 0.91 15.86
CA ILE A 123 6.52 1.57 16.91
C ILE A 123 5.57 2.62 16.31
N SER A 124 6.07 3.44 15.39
CA SER A 124 5.24 4.44 14.70
C SER A 124 4.07 3.80 13.95
N LEU A 125 4.32 2.65 13.32
CA LEU A 125 3.26 1.91 12.62
C LEU A 125 2.21 1.37 13.58
N LEU A 126 2.64 0.85 14.73
CA LEU A 126 1.72 0.37 15.76
C LEU A 126 0.83 1.51 16.27
N GLU A 127 1.40 2.68 16.48
CA GLU A 127 0.63 3.85 16.89
C GLU A 127 -0.37 4.28 15.82
N SER A 128 0.04 4.26 14.55
CA SER A 128 -0.86 4.57 13.43
C SER A 128 -2.01 3.56 13.34
N LEU A 129 -1.71 2.28 13.52
CA LEU A 129 -2.74 1.24 13.55
C LEU A 129 -3.73 1.45 14.69
N ALA A 130 -3.23 1.81 15.87
CA ALA A 130 -4.10 2.10 17.01
C ALA A 130 -5.05 3.27 16.70
N ARG A 131 -4.55 4.32 16.04
CA ARG A 131 -5.39 5.44 15.62
C ARG A 131 -6.45 5.01 14.62
N MET A 132 -6.08 4.15 13.66
CA MET A 132 -7.01 3.62 12.66
C MET A 132 -8.11 2.79 13.33
N ILE A 133 -7.76 1.94 14.28
CA ILE A 133 -8.70 1.12 15.04
C ILE A 133 -9.67 2.03 15.83
N ARG A 134 -9.17 3.07 16.48
CA ARG A 134 -10.02 4.01 17.23
C ARG A 134 -11.05 4.68 16.32
N ARG A 135 -10.69 5.02 15.08
CA ARG A 135 -11.63 5.60 14.12
C ARG A 135 -12.75 4.62 13.77
N VAL A 136 -12.42 3.35 13.59
CA VAL A 136 -13.42 2.31 13.33
C VAL A 136 -14.34 2.15 14.54
N ASP A 137 -13.78 2.07 15.75
CA ASP A 137 -14.55 1.96 16.99
C ASP A 137 -15.54 3.11 17.14
N ARG A 138 -15.10 4.34 16.89
CA ARG A 138 -15.97 5.51 16.94
C ARG A 138 -17.11 5.42 15.94
N SER A 139 -16.80 4.95 14.74
CA SER A 139 -17.79 4.76 13.68
C SER A 139 -18.85 3.75 14.10
N LEU A 140 -18.43 2.65 14.74
CA LEU A 140 -19.35 1.59 15.19
C LEU A 140 -20.17 1.98 16.43
N ALA A 141 -19.66 2.90 17.24
CA ALA A 141 -20.32 3.31 18.47
C ALA A 141 -21.50 4.27 18.26
N ARG A 142 -21.74 4.72 17.05
CA ARG A 142 -22.85 5.63 16.73
C ARG A 142 -24.18 4.92 16.57
#